data_d4fab4f205513a542fcd3492ec445c3b
#
_entry.id   d4fab4f205513a542fcd3492ec445c3b
#
_cell.length_a   1.000
_cell.length_b   1.000
_cell.length_c   1.000
_cell.angle_alpha   90.00
_cell.angle_beta   90.00
_cell.angle_gamma   90.00
#
_symmetry.space_group_name_H-M   'P 1'
#
loop_
_entity.id
_entity.type
_entity.pdbx_description
1 polymer ?
#
loop_
_entity_poly.entity_id
_entity_poly.type
_entity_poly.pdbx_seq_one_letter_code
_entity_poly.pdbx_strand_id
1 'polypeptide(L)'
;MPIPRHGSFWRKLGAFAGPGWLVAVGYMDPGNWATDLAGGSQYGYSLLWVIAFSNLMAMLLQGLAAKLGIVTGRDLAQACRDHYSRPVRIALWLLAELAIIACDLAEVIGTAIALDLLFGIPLTLGVWLTALNVIMATILEQRGFRRLEALVGGLMVVVAASLTIELILSGPDFARIGGGLVPSGAILSDPGMLYIATGIIGATVMPHNLYLHSAVVQTRRFATDHCGKREAVRFAMLDGVLALSLAMLVNGAILILAASVFHAQERSVSDIAEAYKLLSPMLGVGFASALFGIALLASGQNSTLTGALAGQVIMEGFTDLRIPIWARRLISRGLAIIPAAIVASLYGSAGTGKLLILSQVLLSLQLPFAIVPLIRITGDRKWMGEFANSRPVQLMAWVVAALIIGLCLKLLWG
;
A
#
# COMPACT_ATOMS: atom_id res chain seq x y z
N MET A 1 -23.91 2.58 0.15
CA MET A 1 -24.55 2.77 -1.17
C MET A 1 -25.38 1.54 -1.48
N PRO A 2 -26.64 1.69 -1.95
CA PRO A 2 -27.48 0.55 -2.30
C PRO A 2 -26.99 -0.14 -3.57
N ILE A 3 -26.86 -1.47 -3.53
CA ILE A 3 -26.56 -2.27 -4.71
C ILE A 3 -27.90 -2.69 -5.33
N PRO A 4 -28.11 -2.51 -6.65
CA PRO A 4 -29.35 -2.90 -7.30
C PRO A 4 -29.58 -4.42 -7.19
N ARG A 5 -30.73 -4.85 -6.65
CA ARG A 5 -31.09 -6.28 -6.60
C ARG A 5 -31.26 -6.89 -8.00
N HIS A 6 -31.76 -6.08 -8.95
CA HIS A 6 -31.96 -6.46 -10.36
C HIS A 6 -31.15 -5.49 -11.24
N GLY A 7 -30.23 -6.02 -12.03
CA GLY A 7 -29.39 -5.21 -12.94
C GLY A 7 -28.36 -6.06 -13.67
N SER A 8 -27.83 -5.52 -14.77
CA SER A 8 -26.73 -6.15 -15.49
C SER A 8 -25.48 -6.28 -14.60
N PHE A 9 -24.62 -7.23 -14.91
CA PHE A 9 -23.33 -7.45 -14.22
C PHE A 9 -22.53 -6.15 -14.07
N TRP A 10 -22.38 -5.40 -15.13
CA TRP A 10 -21.61 -4.15 -15.15
C TRP A 10 -22.21 -3.06 -14.26
N ARG A 11 -23.56 -2.97 -14.20
CA ARG A 11 -24.25 -2.02 -13.32
C ARG A 11 -24.04 -2.38 -11.84
N LYS A 12 -24.05 -3.66 -11.50
CA LYS A 12 -23.79 -4.13 -10.14
C LYS A 12 -22.32 -3.94 -9.77
N LEU A 13 -21.37 -4.28 -10.66
CA LEU A 13 -19.96 -4.06 -10.46
C LEU A 13 -19.68 -2.57 -10.24
N GLY A 14 -20.20 -1.67 -11.08
CA GLY A 14 -20.02 -0.22 -10.91
C GLY A 14 -20.66 0.36 -9.64
N ALA A 15 -21.76 -0.26 -9.14
CA ALA A 15 -22.36 0.13 -7.85
C ALA A 15 -21.54 -0.36 -6.65
N PHE A 16 -20.86 -1.50 -6.80
CA PHE A 16 -19.99 -2.06 -5.75
C PHE A 16 -18.60 -1.43 -5.77
N ALA A 17 -18.06 -1.12 -6.95
CA ALA A 17 -16.71 -0.59 -7.14
C ALA A 17 -16.43 0.63 -6.27
N GLY A 18 -15.22 0.66 -5.72
CA GLY A 18 -14.70 1.74 -4.88
C GLY A 18 -13.89 1.24 -3.68
N PRO A 19 -14.36 0.29 -2.86
CA PRO A 19 -13.57 -0.23 -1.74
C PRO A 19 -12.20 -0.77 -2.15
N GLY A 20 -12.14 -1.61 -3.19
CA GLY A 20 -10.89 -2.14 -3.73
C GLY A 20 -10.00 -1.05 -4.32
N TRP A 21 -10.58 -0.09 -5.04
CA TRP A 21 -9.84 1.07 -5.57
C TRP A 21 -9.26 1.94 -4.46
N LEU A 22 -10.04 2.21 -3.40
CA LEU A 22 -9.56 2.98 -2.26
C LEU A 22 -8.37 2.30 -1.58
N VAL A 23 -8.43 0.98 -1.44
CA VAL A 23 -7.34 0.20 -0.84
C VAL A 23 -6.12 0.14 -1.76
N ALA A 24 -6.34 -0.06 -3.07
CA ALA A 24 -5.26 -0.17 -4.06
C ALA A 24 -4.36 1.09 -4.14
N VAL A 25 -4.90 2.24 -3.76
CA VAL A 25 -4.14 3.48 -3.68
C VAL A 25 -2.98 3.41 -2.71
N GLY A 26 -3.16 2.77 -1.57
CA GLY A 26 -2.07 2.54 -0.63
C GLY A 26 -0.89 1.79 -1.25
N TYR A 27 -1.17 0.91 -2.21
CA TYR A 27 -0.15 0.12 -2.94
C TYR A 27 0.69 0.94 -3.94
N MET A 28 0.47 2.22 -4.04
CA MET A 28 1.20 3.13 -4.93
C MET A 28 1.80 4.31 -4.15
N ASP A 29 2.01 4.15 -2.84
CA ASP A 29 2.54 5.18 -1.95
C ASP A 29 4.02 5.50 -2.23
N PRO A 30 4.57 6.58 -1.69
CA PRO A 30 5.98 6.92 -1.86
C PRO A 30 6.96 5.87 -1.32
N GLY A 31 6.53 5.00 -0.41
CA GLY A 31 7.31 3.87 0.08
C GLY A 31 7.51 2.81 -1.01
N ASN A 32 6.46 2.48 -1.78
CA ASN A 32 6.58 1.63 -2.97
C ASN A 32 7.53 2.27 -3.99
N TRP A 33 7.43 3.59 -4.23
CA TRP A 33 8.34 4.29 -5.14
C TRP A 33 9.81 4.12 -4.74
N ALA A 34 10.13 4.27 -3.46
CA ALA A 34 11.50 4.14 -2.97
C ALA A 34 12.04 2.70 -3.11
N THR A 35 11.24 1.69 -2.77
CA THR A 35 11.65 0.28 -2.87
C THR A 35 11.77 -0.19 -4.30
N ASP A 36 10.83 0.19 -5.18
CA ASP A 36 10.83 -0.20 -6.58
C ASP A 36 11.95 0.50 -7.37
N LEU A 37 12.19 1.79 -7.08
CA LEU A 37 13.30 2.55 -7.64
C LEU A 37 14.65 1.95 -7.22
N ALA A 38 14.85 1.69 -5.93
CA ALA A 38 16.08 1.09 -5.42
C ALA A 38 16.27 -0.32 -6.00
N GLY A 39 15.20 -1.13 -6.05
CA GLY A 39 15.22 -2.48 -6.63
C GLY A 39 15.61 -2.46 -8.11
N GLY A 40 14.97 -1.60 -8.90
CA GLY A 40 15.21 -1.48 -10.33
C GLY A 40 16.60 -0.93 -10.64
N SER A 41 17.06 0.10 -9.94
CA SER A 41 18.37 0.71 -10.20
C SER A 41 19.54 -0.18 -9.77
N GLN A 42 19.42 -0.91 -8.65
CA GLN A 42 20.50 -1.74 -8.13
C GLN A 42 20.53 -3.14 -8.77
N TYR A 43 19.37 -3.77 -8.98
CA TYR A 43 19.26 -5.16 -9.39
C TYR A 43 18.60 -5.35 -10.76
N GLY A 44 18.37 -4.25 -11.49
CA GLY A 44 17.71 -4.30 -12.79
C GLY A 44 16.30 -4.91 -12.70
N TYR A 45 15.99 -5.82 -13.58
CA TYR A 45 14.68 -6.48 -13.61
C TYR A 45 14.52 -7.63 -12.60
N SER A 46 15.59 -7.98 -11.85
CA SER A 46 15.64 -9.21 -11.04
C SER A 46 14.63 -9.28 -9.90
N LEU A 47 14.05 -8.15 -9.47
CA LEU A 47 13.04 -8.09 -8.42
C LEU A 47 11.60 -7.91 -8.95
N LEU A 48 11.39 -7.91 -10.28
CA LEU A 48 10.06 -7.74 -10.86
C LEU A 48 9.10 -8.88 -10.47
N TRP A 49 9.60 -10.12 -10.37
CA TRP A 49 8.80 -11.24 -9.89
C TRP A 49 8.35 -11.06 -8.42
N VAL A 50 9.12 -10.36 -7.59
CA VAL A 50 8.74 -10.06 -6.20
C VAL A 50 7.53 -9.13 -6.19
N ILE A 51 7.51 -8.09 -7.04
CA ILE A 51 6.34 -7.20 -7.20
C ILE A 51 5.11 -8.01 -7.64
N ALA A 52 5.25 -8.84 -8.68
CA ALA A 52 4.14 -9.65 -9.19
C ALA A 52 3.62 -10.63 -8.12
N PHE A 53 4.52 -11.34 -7.44
CA PHE A 53 4.17 -12.33 -6.44
C PHE A 53 3.57 -11.70 -5.18
N SER A 54 4.14 -10.60 -4.68
CA SER A 54 3.58 -9.86 -3.54
C SER A 54 2.19 -9.31 -3.83
N ASN A 55 1.92 -8.87 -5.06
CA ASN A 55 0.58 -8.46 -5.47
C ASN A 55 -0.42 -9.63 -5.52
N LEU A 56 -0.02 -10.80 -5.99
CA LEU A 56 -0.87 -11.99 -5.94
C LEU A 56 -1.20 -12.38 -4.48
N MET A 57 -0.19 -12.31 -3.58
CA MET A 57 -0.41 -12.50 -2.16
C MET A 57 -1.39 -11.45 -1.60
N ALA A 58 -1.22 -10.19 -1.98
CA ALA A 58 -2.11 -9.11 -1.58
C ALA A 58 -3.56 -9.33 -2.05
N MET A 59 -3.77 -9.73 -3.31
CA MET A 59 -5.10 -10.05 -3.86
C MET A 59 -5.81 -11.14 -3.04
N LEU A 60 -5.08 -12.19 -2.67
CA LEU A 60 -5.63 -13.25 -1.81
C LEU A 60 -6.03 -12.70 -0.43
N LEU A 61 -5.13 -12.02 0.25
CA LEU A 61 -5.33 -11.51 1.61
C LEU A 61 -6.41 -10.43 1.67
N GLN A 62 -6.43 -9.52 0.70
CA GLN A 62 -7.47 -8.50 0.57
C GLN A 62 -8.85 -9.12 0.29
N GLY A 63 -8.89 -10.17 -0.52
CA GLY A 63 -10.12 -10.96 -0.72
C GLY A 63 -10.65 -11.59 0.58
N LEU A 64 -9.75 -12.09 1.44
CA LEU A 64 -10.11 -12.62 2.75
C LEU A 64 -10.59 -11.51 3.70
N ALA A 65 -9.95 -10.34 3.70
CA ALA A 65 -10.33 -9.19 4.50
C ALA A 65 -11.72 -8.65 4.09
N ALA A 66 -11.97 -8.48 2.80
CA ALA A 66 -13.26 -8.08 2.28
C ALA A 66 -14.36 -9.11 2.65
N LYS A 67 -14.08 -10.41 2.49
CA LYS A 67 -14.98 -11.49 2.86
C LYS A 67 -15.31 -11.45 4.35
N LEU A 68 -14.33 -11.23 5.24
CA LEU A 68 -14.54 -11.07 6.66
C LEU A 68 -15.54 -9.95 6.93
N GLY A 69 -15.32 -8.75 6.40
CA GLY A 69 -16.19 -7.59 6.61
C GLY A 69 -17.63 -7.81 6.13
N ILE A 70 -17.81 -8.42 4.94
CA ILE A 70 -19.13 -8.69 4.36
C ILE A 70 -19.90 -9.75 5.15
N VAL A 71 -19.23 -10.81 5.54
CA VAL A 71 -19.91 -11.97 6.16
C VAL A 71 -20.26 -11.71 7.61
N THR A 72 -19.32 -11.14 8.37
CA THR A 72 -19.46 -10.96 9.82
C THR A 72 -20.04 -9.60 10.21
N GLY A 73 -19.97 -8.59 9.33
CA GLY A 73 -20.29 -7.20 9.68
C GLY A 73 -19.30 -6.61 10.68
N ARG A 74 -18.11 -7.23 10.83
CA ARG A 74 -16.99 -6.76 11.67
C ARG A 74 -15.77 -6.50 10.79
N ASP A 75 -15.05 -5.41 11.03
CA ASP A 75 -13.72 -5.25 10.48
C ASP A 75 -12.71 -6.15 11.19
N LEU A 76 -11.50 -6.26 10.64
CA LEU A 76 -10.46 -7.14 11.18
C LEU A 76 -10.04 -6.73 12.60
N ALA A 77 -10.01 -5.43 12.92
CA ALA A 77 -9.63 -4.96 14.25
C ALA A 77 -10.69 -5.32 15.29
N GLN A 78 -11.98 -5.12 14.97
CA GLN A 78 -13.11 -5.55 15.79
C GLN A 78 -13.12 -7.07 15.98
N ALA A 79 -12.89 -7.83 14.90
CA ALA A 79 -12.82 -9.28 14.94
C ALA A 79 -11.67 -9.77 15.85
N CYS A 80 -10.50 -9.13 15.76
CA CYS A 80 -9.38 -9.40 16.68
C CYS A 80 -9.74 -9.07 18.13
N ARG A 81 -10.41 -7.92 18.37
CA ARG A 81 -10.85 -7.52 19.70
C ARG A 81 -11.79 -8.55 20.32
N ASP A 82 -12.71 -9.06 19.54
CA ASP A 82 -13.74 -10.00 20.01
C ASP A 82 -13.19 -11.45 20.15
N HIS A 83 -12.10 -11.78 19.43
CA HIS A 83 -11.52 -13.13 19.40
C HIS A 83 -10.39 -13.34 20.41
N TYR A 84 -9.54 -12.33 20.67
CA TYR A 84 -8.33 -12.47 21.47
C TYR A 84 -8.48 -11.91 22.89
N SER A 85 -7.67 -12.44 23.83
CA SER A 85 -7.57 -11.92 25.19
C SER A 85 -7.05 -10.48 25.21
N ARG A 86 -7.34 -9.74 26.28
CA ARG A 86 -6.97 -8.33 26.41
C ARG A 86 -5.47 -8.04 26.18
N PRO A 87 -4.50 -8.83 26.72
CA PRO A 87 -3.08 -8.57 26.46
C PRO A 87 -2.70 -8.71 24.97
N VAL A 88 -3.20 -9.80 24.32
CA VAL A 88 -2.94 -10.04 22.88
C VAL A 88 -3.56 -8.93 22.02
N ARG A 89 -4.79 -8.52 22.34
CA ARG A 89 -5.46 -7.42 21.66
C ARG A 89 -4.66 -6.11 21.74
N ILE A 90 -4.14 -5.77 22.92
CA ILE A 90 -3.33 -4.56 23.12
C ILE A 90 -2.02 -4.66 22.31
N ALA A 91 -1.36 -5.82 22.32
CA ALA A 91 -0.15 -6.03 21.54
C ALA A 91 -0.40 -5.89 20.03
N LEU A 92 -1.47 -6.50 19.50
CA LEU A 92 -1.87 -6.38 18.10
C LEU A 92 -2.21 -4.93 17.73
N TRP A 93 -2.89 -4.21 18.61
CA TRP A 93 -3.19 -2.79 18.41
C TRP A 93 -1.93 -1.94 18.32
N LEU A 94 -1.01 -2.08 19.29
CA LEU A 94 0.25 -1.31 19.28
C LEU A 94 1.10 -1.59 18.04
N LEU A 95 1.17 -2.85 17.61
CA LEU A 95 1.86 -3.24 16.38
C LEU A 95 1.18 -2.64 15.13
N ALA A 96 -0.16 -2.60 15.11
CA ALA A 96 -0.89 -1.98 14.00
C ALA A 96 -0.72 -0.45 13.98
N GLU A 97 -0.68 0.22 15.14
CA GLU A 97 -0.38 1.66 15.22
C GLU A 97 1.06 1.96 14.77
N LEU A 98 2.03 1.09 15.09
CA LEU A 98 3.40 1.23 14.56
C LEU A 98 3.43 1.15 13.03
N ALA A 99 2.64 0.27 12.43
CA ALA A 99 2.51 0.20 10.97
C ALA A 99 1.90 1.50 10.38
N ILE A 100 0.90 2.08 11.03
CA ILE A 100 0.34 3.38 10.61
C ILE A 100 1.39 4.49 10.68
N ILE A 101 2.17 4.56 11.76
CA ILE A 101 3.24 5.56 11.90
C ILE A 101 4.30 5.38 10.80
N ALA A 102 4.68 4.14 10.48
CA ALA A 102 5.64 3.85 9.41
C ALA A 102 5.10 4.24 8.02
N CYS A 103 3.80 4.03 7.77
CA CYS A 103 3.12 4.48 6.55
C CYS A 103 3.06 6.02 6.49
N ASP A 104 2.59 6.68 7.56
CA ASP A 104 2.54 8.14 7.66
C ASP A 104 3.93 8.78 7.43
N LEU A 105 5.00 8.13 7.92
CA LEU A 105 6.38 8.56 7.71
C LEU A 105 6.75 8.58 6.22
N ALA A 106 6.42 7.51 5.49
CA ALA A 106 6.66 7.43 4.05
C ALA A 106 5.89 8.52 3.28
N GLU A 107 4.63 8.78 3.66
CA GLU A 107 3.79 9.81 3.06
C GLU A 107 4.33 11.23 3.31
N VAL A 108 4.77 11.51 4.54
CA VAL A 108 5.38 12.79 4.94
C VAL A 108 6.62 13.06 4.10
N ILE A 109 7.54 12.10 4.04
CA ILE A 109 8.79 12.22 3.30
C ILE A 109 8.53 12.33 1.80
N GLY A 110 7.71 11.46 1.23
CA GLY A 110 7.41 11.46 -0.20
C GLY A 110 6.75 12.76 -0.66
N THR A 111 5.79 13.28 0.12
CA THR A 111 5.15 14.57 -0.17
C THR A 111 6.16 15.72 -0.05
N ALA A 112 7.02 15.72 0.97
CA ALA A 112 8.04 16.75 1.15
C ALA A 112 9.07 16.75 0.01
N ILE A 113 9.50 15.56 -0.45
CA ILE A 113 10.37 15.42 -1.62
C ILE A 113 9.67 15.97 -2.87
N ALA A 114 8.41 15.62 -3.11
CA ALA A 114 7.67 16.11 -4.27
C ALA A 114 7.51 17.64 -4.26
N LEU A 115 7.31 18.25 -3.09
CA LEU A 115 7.24 19.70 -2.92
C LEU A 115 8.58 20.38 -3.19
N ASP A 116 9.69 19.78 -2.74
CA ASP A 116 11.05 20.28 -3.02
C ASP A 116 11.35 20.22 -4.53
N LEU A 117 11.06 19.09 -5.16
CA LEU A 117 11.37 18.86 -6.57
C LEU A 117 10.52 19.70 -7.53
N LEU A 118 9.26 19.93 -7.24
CA LEU A 118 8.34 20.67 -8.12
C LEU A 118 8.37 22.18 -7.89
N PHE A 119 8.52 22.59 -6.62
CA PHE A 119 8.34 23.99 -6.22
C PHE A 119 9.56 24.60 -5.56
N GLY A 120 10.66 23.84 -5.36
CA GLY A 120 11.87 24.31 -4.69
C GLY A 120 11.67 24.58 -3.19
N ILE A 121 10.64 23.99 -2.58
CA ILE A 121 10.38 24.14 -1.14
C ILE A 121 11.39 23.29 -0.38
N PRO A 122 12.22 23.87 0.52
CA PRO A 122 13.21 23.10 1.28
C PRO A 122 12.59 21.89 1.96
N LEU A 123 13.25 20.73 1.88
CA LEU A 123 12.75 19.44 2.36
C LEU A 123 12.22 19.52 3.80
N THR A 124 12.94 20.19 4.70
CA THR A 124 12.54 20.39 6.10
C THR A 124 11.23 21.17 6.23
N LEU A 125 11.07 22.24 5.43
CA LEU A 125 9.83 23.01 5.40
C LEU A 125 8.69 22.17 4.79
N GLY A 126 8.98 21.41 3.72
CA GLY A 126 8.05 20.47 3.09
C GLY A 126 7.49 19.47 4.09
N VAL A 127 8.34 18.87 4.95
CA VAL A 127 7.94 17.97 6.03
C VAL A 127 6.92 18.61 6.96
N TRP A 128 7.16 19.84 7.43
CA TRP A 128 6.20 20.55 8.28
C TRP A 128 4.91 20.92 7.56
N LEU A 129 4.97 21.30 6.28
CA LEU A 129 3.80 21.61 5.46
C LEU A 129 2.87 20.40 5.28
N THR A 130 3.39 19.17 5.37
CA THR A 130 2.54 17.97 5.30
C THR A 130 1.54 17.87 6.45
N ALA A 131 1.74 18.58 7.56
CA ALA A 131 0.73 18.68 8.63
C ALA A 131 -0.60 19.26 8.13
N LEU A 132 -0.58 20.13 7.11
CA LEU A 132 -1.78 20.67 6.48
C LEU A 132 -2.63 19.62 5.77
N ASN A 133 -2.03 18.48 5.36
CA ASN A 133 -2.75 17.37 4.75
C ASN A 133 -3.82 16.80 5.71
N VAL A 134 -3.61 16.88 7.02
CA VAL A 134 -4.61 16.48 8.03
C VAL A 134 -5.88 17.30 7.89
N ILE A 135 -5.75 18.61 7.70
CA ILE A 135 -6.88 19.53 7.53
C ILE A 135 -7.59 19.23 6.21
N MET A 136 -6.82 19.08 5.13
CA MET A 136 -7.36 18.77 3.80
C MET A 136 -8.14 17.45 3.80
N ALA A 137 -7.55 16.38 4.36
CA ALA A 137 -8.19 15.07 4.45
C ALA A 137 -9.50 15.14 5.27
N THR A 138 -9.50 15.88 6.39
CA THR A 138 -10.69 16.04 7.23
C THR A 138 -11.82 16.80 6.51
N ILE A 139 -11.50 17.86 5.74
CA ILE A 139 -12.49 18.60 4.95
C ILE A 139 -13.06 17.72 3.83
N LEU A 140 -12.23 16.91 3.16
CA LEU A 140 -12.66 16.04 2.07
C LEU A 140 -13.61 14.95 2.55
N GLU A 141 -13.35 14.34 3.70
CA GLU A 141 -14.24 13.32 4.27
C GLU A 141 -15.63 13.89 4.62
N GLN A 142 -15.68 15.11 5.14
CA GLN A 142 -16.96 15.76 5.44
C GLN A 142 -17.81 16.02 4.19
N ARG A 143 -17.20 16.11 3.00
CA ARG A 143 -17.89 16.30 1.72
C ARG A 143 -18.51 15.02 1.15
N GLY A 144 -18.29 13.87 1.79
CA GLY A 144 -18.90 12.59 1.46
C GLY A 144 -17.98 11.62 0.73
N PHE A 145 -18.11 10.35 1.07
CA PHE A 145 -17.25 9.24 0.68
C PHE A 145 -17.10 9.07 -0.85
N ARG A 146 -18.17 9.34 -1.63
CA ARG A 146 -18.14 9.22 -3.10
C ARG A 146 -17.24 10.27 -3.77
N ARG A 147 -17.15 11.48 -3.20
CA ARG A 147 -16.23 12.52 -3.72
C ARG A 147 -14.78 12.15 -3.40
N LEU A 148 -14.55 11.53 -2.26
CA LEU A 148 -13.26 10.99 -1.89
C LEU A 148 -12.82 9.89 -2.87
N GLU A 149 -13.70 8.90 -3.16
CA GLU A 149 -13.43 7.84 -4.15
C GLU A 149 -13.13 8.41 -5.54
N ALA A 150 -13.85 9.45 -5.96
CA ALA A 150 -13.63 10.08 -7.26
C ALA A 150 -12.29 10.84 -7.34
N LEU A 151 -11.91 11.55 -6.27
CA LEU A 151 -10.62 12.23 -6.19
C LEU A 151 -9.48 11.22 -6.22
N VAL A 152 -9.57 10.19 -5.39
CA VAL A 152 -8.62 9.09 -5.30
C VAL A 152 -8.43 8.44 -6.68
N GLY A 153 -9.52 8.10 -7.37
CA GLY A 153 -9.47 7.54 -8.72
C GLY A 153 -8.84 8.50 -9.73
N GLY A 154 -9.13 9.79 -9.65
CA GLY A 154 -8.52 10.81 -10.51
C GLY A 154 -7.01 10.91 -10.33
N LEU A 155 -6.53 10.92 -9.08
CA LEU A 155 -5.10 10.93 -8.77
C LEU A 155 -4.40 9.64 -9.23
N MET A 156 -5.06 8.48 -9.12
CA MET A 156 -4.53 7.21 -9.68
C MET A 156 -4.34 7.30 -11.20
N VAL A 157 -5.29 7.90 -11.93
CA VAL A 157 -5.15 8.11 -13.38
C VAL A 157 -3.94 9.00 -13.69
N VAL A 158 -3.71 10.05 -12.90
CA VAL A 158 -2.53 10.92 -13.06
C VAL A 158 -1.25 10.12 -12.87
N VAL A 159 -1.14 9.33 -11.80
CA VAL A 159 0.03 8.48 -11.55
C VAL A 159 0.26 7.49 -12.70
N ALA A 160 -0.79 6.73 -13.07
CA ALA A 160 -0.68 5.73 -14.11
C ALA A 160 -0.34 6.33 -15.49
N ALA A 161 -0.93 7.48 -15.84
CA ALA A 161 -0.64 8.15 -17.10
C ALA A 161 0.79 8.68 -17.15
N SER A 162 1.26 9.35 -16.08
CA SER A 162 2.63 9.87 -16.00
C SER A 162 3.65 8.75 -16.15
N LEU A 163 3.52 7.67 -15.36
CA LEU A 163 4.45 6.53 -15.43
C LEU A 163 4.38 5.76 -16.75
N THR A 164 3.20 5.69 -17.38
CA THR A 164 3.08 5.08 -18.71
C THR A 164 3.85 5.87 -19.76
N ILE A 165 3.77 7.20 -19.73
CA ILE A 165 4.53 8.07 -20.64
C ILE A 165 6.03 7.89 -20.40
N GLU A 166 6.49 7.92 -19.16
CA GLU A 166 7.91 7.74 -18.80
C GLU A 166 8.43 6.35 -19.21
N LEU A 167 7.62 5.31 -19.00
CA LEU A 167 7.96 3.95 -19.40
C LEU A 167 8.12 3.81 -20.93
N ILE A 168 7.23 4.44 -21.71
CA ILE A 168 7.35 4.45 -23.19
C ILE A 168 8.63 5.18 -23.61
N LEU A 169 8.94 6.32 -22.96
CA LEU A 169 10.15 7.09 -23.26
C LEU A 169 11.42 6.37 -22.88
N SER A 170 11.40 5.50 -21.86
CA SER A 170 12.58 4.76 -21.39
C SER A 170 13.02 3.63 -22.31
N GLY A 171 12.18 3.20 -23.28
CA GLY A 171 12.49 2.14 -24.24
C GLY A 171 12.90 0.80 -23.60
N PRO A 172 12.09 0.21 -22.72
CA PRO A 172 12.49 -0.94 -21.92
C PRO A 172 12.70 -2.20 -22.79
N ASP A 173 13.64 -3.06 -22.37
CA ASP A 173 13.90 -4.36 -23.00
C ASP A 173 12.87 -5.41 -22.54
N PHE A 174 11.89 -5.69 -23.40
CA PHE A 174 10.82 -6.64 -23.11
C PHE A 174 11.31 -8.09 -22.88
N ALA A 175 12.43 -8.49 -23.47
CA ALA A 175 13.00 -9.82 -23.24
C ALA A 175 13.55 -9.94 -21.80
N ARG A 176 14.22 -8.90 -21.32
CA ARG A 176 14.71 -8.82 -19.94
C ARG A 176 13.57 -8.70 -18.92
N ILE A 177 12.50 -7.99 -19.24
CA ILE A 177 11.28 -7.94 -18.41
C ILE A 177 10.74 -9.36 -18.22
N GLY A 178 10.60 -10.15 -19.31
CA GLY A 178 10.16 -11.54 -19.23
C GLY A 178 11.05 -12.39 -18.32
N GLY A 179 12.37 -12.23 -18.43
CA GLY A 179 13.35 -12.89 -17.55
C GLY A 179 13.21 -12.46 -16.07
N GLY A 180 12.92 -11.18 -15.81
CA GLY A 180 12.73 -10.64 -14.46
C GLY A 180 11.47 -11.13 -13.74
N LEU A 181 10.51 -11.71 -14.45
CA LEU A 181 9.33 -12.36 -13.86
C LEU A 181 9.60 -13.79 -13.37
N VAL A 182 10.76 -14.35 -13.69
CA VAL A 182 11.14 -15.70 -13.22
C VAL A 182 11.73 -15.61 -11.81
N PRO A 183 11.18 -16.34 -10.82
CA PRO A 183 11.70 -16.35 -9.46
C PRO A 183 13.17 -16.75 -9.42
N SER A 184 13.98 -15.98 -8.70
CA SER A 184 15.40 -16.23 -8.48
C SER A 184 15.71 -16.43 -7.01
N GLY A 185 16.54 -17.43 -6.69
CA GLY A 185 17.06 -17.67 -5.34
C GLY A 185 18.10 -16.64 -4.86
N ALA A 186 18.54 -15.72 -5.74
CA ALA A 186 19.54 -14.71 -5.42
C ALA A 186 19.15 -13.84 -4.22
N ILE A 187 17.85 -13.60 -4.00
CA ILE A 187 17.35 -12.86 -2.82
C ILE A 187 17.74 -13.50 -1.47
N LEU A 188 18.04 -14.78 -1.44
CA LEU A 188 18.43 -15.49 -0.20
C LEU A 188 19.93 -15.42 0.06
N SER A 189 20.74 -15.10 -0.95
CA SER A 189 22.20 -15.05 -0.88
C SER A 189 22.78 -13.63 -0.83
N ASP A 190 22.02 -12.62 -1.27
CA ASP A 190 22.41 -11.21 -1.23
C ASP A 190 21.58 -10.47 -0.15
N PRO A 191 22.22 -10.04 0.97
CA PRO A 191 21.52 -9.31 2.04
C PRO A 191 20.88 -7.99 1.58
N GLY A 192 21.49 -7.28 0.63
CA GLY A 192 20.94 -6.03 0.08
C GLY A 192 19.69 -6.29 -0.74
N MET A 193 19.73 -7.32 -1.60
CA MET A 193 18.57 -7.74 -2.39
C MET A 193 17.43 -8.26 -1.48
N LEU A 194 17.75 -9.01 -0.42
CA LEU A 194 16.78 -9.48 0.57
C LEU A 194 16.11 -8.30 1.30
N TYR A 195 16.89 -7.29 1.68
CA TYR A 195 16.38 -6.10 2.36
C TYR A 195 15.37 -5.34 1.48
N ILE A 196 15.72 -5.09 0.22
CA ILE A 196 14.83 -4.40 -0.74
C ILE A 196 13.63 -5.27 -1.08
N ALA A 197 13.79 -6.57 -1.32
CA ALA A 197 12.68 -7.49 -1.58
C ALA A 197 11.68 -7.53 -0.40
N THR A 198 12.19 -7.55 0.84
CA THR A 198 11.34 -7.47 2.03
C THR A 198 10.62 -6.12 2.12
N GLY A 199 11.28 -5.02 1.75
CA GLY A 199 10.68 -3.71 1.61
C GLY A 199 9.55 -3.69 0.57
N ILE A 200 9.77 -4.25 -0.63
CA ILE A 200 8.74 -4.39 -1.68
C ILE A 200 7.52 -5.17 -1.17
N ILE A 201 7.73 -6.27 -0.44
CA ILE A 201 6.63 -7.05 0.13
C ILE A 201 5.85 -6.23 1.17
N GLY A 202 6.54 -5.52 2.06
CA GLY A 202 5.91 -4.66 3.07
C GLY A 202 5.13 -3.50 2.47
N ALA A 203 5.70 -2.87 1.45
CA ALA A 203 5.07 -1.82 0.66
C ALA A 203 3.85 -2.32 -0.13
N THR A 204 3.90 -3.56 -0.64
CA THR A 204 2.83 -4.12 -1.48
C THR A 204 1.71 -4.74 -0.65
N VAL A 205 1.99 -5.55 0.37
CA VAL A 205 0.91 -6.28 1.09
C VAL A 205 0.24 -5.44 2.17
N MET A 206 0.87 -4.43 2.67
CA MET A 206 0.42 -3.42 3.66
C MET A 206 -0.59 -3.93 4.71
N PRO A 207 -0.14 -4.13 5.96
CA PRO A 207 -0.99 -4.69 7.00
C PRO A 207 -2.21 -3.82 7.33
N HIS A 208 -2.06 -2.50 7.35
CA HIS A 208 -3.15 -1.56 7.67
C HIS A 208 -4.25 -1.56 6.61
N ASN A 209 -3.94 -1.86 5.35
CA ASN A 209 -4.93 -1.99 4.29
C ASN A 209 -5.82 -3.23 4.44
N LEU A 210 -5.40 -4.28 5.15
CA LEU A 210 -6.25 -5.42 5.49
C LEU A 210 -7.37 -5.00 6.46
N TYR A 211 -7.02 -4.17 7.46
CA TYR A 211 -8.01 -3.57 8.36
C TYR A 211 -8.97 -2.65 7.60
N LEU A 212 -8.43 -1.75 6.78
CA LEU A 212 -9.21 -0.80 6.00
C LEU A 212 -10.21 -1.50 5.07
N HIS A 213 -9.78 -2.50 4.30
CA HIS A 213 -10.66 -3.17 3.33
C HIS A 213 -11.82 -3.86 4.01
N SER A 214 -11.56 -4.56 5.13
CA SER A 214 -12.62 -5.22 5.91
C SER A 214 -13.67 -4.25 6.46
N ALA A 215 -13.30 -2.99 6.70
CA ALA A 215 -14.20 -1.94 7.15
C ALA A 215 -14.95 -1.27 5.97
N VAL A 216 -14.23 -0.88 4.91
CA VAL A 216 -14.78 -0.09 3.81
C VAL A 216 -15.81 -0.85 2.99
N VAL A 217 -15.68 -2.17 2.83
CA VAL A 217 -16.69 -3.00 2.15
C VAL A 217 -18.06 -2.92 2.83
N GLN A 218 -18.12 -2.63 4.12
CA GLN A 218 -19.37 -2.48 4.89
C GLN A 218 -20.11 -1.18 4.57
N THR A 219 -19.48 -0.23 3.87
CA THR A 219 -20.16 0.98 3.37
C THR A 219 -21.14 0.68 2.25
N ARG A 220 -21.07 -0.50 1.66
CA ARG A 220 -21.99 -0.97 0.60
C ARG A 220 -23.20 -1.64 1.24
N ARG A 221 -24.42 -1.29 0.75
CA ARG A 221 -25.67 -1.90 1.18
C ARG A 221 -26.04 -3.02 0.21
N PHE A 222 -25.78 -4.24 0.60
CA PHE A 222 -26.14 -5.48 -0.10
C PHE A 222 -27.20 -6.25 0.69
N ALA A 223 -27.85 -7.23 0.05
CA ALA A 223 -28.79 -8.11 0.73
C ALA A 223 -28.04 -8.98 1.76
N THR A 224 -28.58 -9.08 2.97
CA THR A 224 -27.91 -9.77 4.10
C THR A 224 -28.17 -11.28 4.13
N ASP A 225 -29.03 -11.77 3.23
CA ASP A 225 -29.25 -13.21 3.03
C ASP A 225 -28.01 -13.90 2.42
N HIS A 226 -28.00 -15.22 2.42
CA HIS A 226 -26.86 -16.00 1.95
C HIS A 226 -26.47 -15.67 0.50
N CYS A 227 -27.45 -15.55 -0.40
CA CYS A 227 -27.21 -15.22 -1.80
C CYS A 227 -26.62 -13.81 -1.97
N GLY A 228 -27.16 -12.82 -1.24
CA GLY A 228 -26.69 -11.45 -1.28
C GLY A 228 -25.26 -11.30 -0.76
N LYS A 229 -24.91 -11.97 0.36
CA LYS A 229 -23.55 -12.00 0.87
C LYS A 229 -22.58 -12.65 -0.14
N ARG A 230 -22.99 -13.78 -0.74
CA ARG A 230 -22.16 -14.47 -1.76
C ARG A 230 -21.91 -13.60 -2.98
N GLU A 231 -22.92 -12.88 -3.46
CA GLU A 231 -22.81 -11.93 -4.55
C GLU A 231 -21.89 -10.76 -4.16
N ALA A 232 -22.06 -10.18 -2.96
CA ALA A 232 -21.23 -9.10 -2.45
C ALA A 232 -19.75 -9.50 -2.34
N VAL A 233 -19.45 -10.68 -1.81
CA VAL A 233 -18.07 -11.20 -1.74
C VAL A 233 -17.46 -11.34 -3.14
N ARG A 234 -18.24 -11.86 -4.12
CA ARG A 234 -17.75 -11.98 -5.50
C ARG A 234 -17.40 -10.63 -6.12
N PHE A 235 -18.26 -9.62 -5.96
CA PHE A 235 -17.99 -8.28 -6.49
C PHE A 235 -16.87 -7.57 -5.75
N ALA A 236 -16.73 -7.75 -4.43
CA ALA A 236 -15.62 -7.22 -3.67
C ALA A 236 -14.28 -7.82 -4.12
N MET A 237 -14.25 -9.13 -4.37
CA MET A 237 -13.05 -9.78 -4.90
C MET A 237 -12.69 -9.27 -6.29
N LEU A 238 -13.67 -9.11 -7.19
CA LEU A 238 -13.43 -8.57 -8.53
C LEU A 238 -12.93 -7.13 -8.49
N ASP A 239 -13.55 -6.27 -7.67
CA ASP A 239 -13.15 -4.87 -7.46
C ASP A 239 -11.70 -4.81 -6.95
N GLY A 240 -11.37 -5.63 -5.93
CA GLY A 240 -10.02 -5.71 -5.38
C GLY A 240 -8.98 -6.22 -6.38
N VAL A 241 -9.29 -7.31 -7.12
CA VAL A 241 -8.36 -7.86 -8.13
C VAL A 241 -8.09 -6.85 -9.24
N LEU A 242 -9.12 -6.19 -9.77
CA LEU A 242 -8.93 -5.18 -10.82
C LEU A 242 -8.09 -4.00 -10.36
N ALA A 243 -8.39 -3.49 -9.15
CA ALA A 243 -7.67 -2.35 -8.60
C ALA A 243 -6.21 -2.68 -8.25
N LEU A 244 -5.96 -3.84 -7.63
CA LEU A 244 -4.61 -4.30 -7.32
C LEU A 244 -3.81 -4.68 -8.56
N SER A 245 -4.46 -5.16 -9.64
CA SER A 245 -3.77 -5.39 -10.92
C SER A 245 -3.23 -4.09 -11.50
N LEU A 246 -3.99 -2.97 -11.39
CA LEU A 246 -3.49 -1.66 -11.81
C LEU A 246 -2.32 -1.22 -10.91
N ALA A 247 -2.41 -1.41 -9.61
CA ALA A 247 -1.30 -1.10 -8.69
C ALA A 247 -0.04 -1.92 -9.01
N MET A 248 -0.20 -3.20 -9.35
CA MET A 248 0.91 -4.06 -9.80
C MET A 248 1.59 -3.51 -11.07
N LEU A 249 0.80 -3.03 -12.03
CA LEU A 249 1.34 -2.44 -13.25
C LEU A 249 2.09 -1.14 -12.97
N VAL A 250 1.58 -0.30 -12.06
CA VAL A 250 2.22 0.95 -11.64
C VAL A 250 3.56 0.67 -10.96
N ASN A 251 3.60 -0.23 -9.97
CA ASN A 251 4.84 -0.59 -9.26
C ASN A 251 5.85 -1.27 -10.21
N GLY A 252 5.37 -2.18 -11.05
CA GLY A 252 6.19 -2.77 -12.10
C GLY A 252 6.78 -1.73 -13.04
N ALA A 253 6.00 -0.71 -13.42
CA ALA A 253 6.47 0.38 -14.26
C ALA A 253 7.59 1.21 -13.60
N ILE A 254 7.49 1.48 -12.30
CA ILE A 254 8.55 2.19 -11.55
C ILE A 254 9.85 1.37 -11.55
N LEU A 255 9.78 0.08 -11.23
CA LEU A 255 10.95 -0.80 -11.22
C LEU A 255 11.55 -0.92 -12.63
N ILE A 256 10.72 -1.12 -13.66
CA ILE A 256 11.17 -1.24 -15.06
C ILE A 256 11.81 0.08 -15.53
N LEU A 257 11.21 1.23 -15.20
CA LEU A 257 11.78 2.56 -15.50
C LEU A 257 13.16 2.70 -14.85
N ALA A 258 13.28 2.36 -13.57
CA ALA A 258 14.55 2.42 -12.86
C ALA A 258 15.61 1.47 -13.47
N ALA A 259 15.20 0.26 -13.86
CA ALA A 259 16.07 -0.72 -14.49
C ALA A 259 16.55 -0.26 -15.88
N SER A 260 15.64 0.28 -16.69
CA SER A 260 15.97 0.71 -18.06
C SER A 260 16.78 1.99 -18.13
N VAL A 261 16.56 2.92 -17.20
CA VAL A 261 17.22 4.23 -17.21
C VAL A 261 18.50 4.22 -16.38
N PHE A 262 18.46 3.75 -15.12
CA PHE A 262 19.59 3.87 -14.21
C PHE A 262 20.51 2.66 -14.23
N HIS A 263 19.94 1.44 -14.07
CA HIS A 263 20.74 0.20 -14.05
C HIS A 263 21.48 -0.03 -15.37
N ALA A 264 20.85 0.29 -16.50
CA ALA A 264 21.47 0.16 -17.82
C ALA A 264 22.73 1.06 -17.99
N GLN A 265 22.88 2.09 -17.17
CA GLN A 265 24.04 2.97 -17.14
C GLN A 265 24.93 2.75 -15.90
N GLU A 266 24.79 1.61 -15.22
CA GLU A 266 25.55 1.20 -14.02
C GLU A 266 25.43 2.22 -12.86
N ARG A 267 24.29 2.94 -12.79
CA ARG A 267 23.99 3.90 -11.71
C ARG A 267 23.00 3.29 -10.74
N SER A 268 23.45 3.09 -9.50
CA SER A 268 22.56 2.73 -8.38
C SER A 268 21.96 4.00 -7.79
N VAL A 269 20.66 4.16 -7.93
CA VAL A 269 19.90 5.31 -7.42
C VAL A 269 18.92 4.78 -6.36
N SER A 270 19.12 5.17 -5.11
CA SER A 270 18.24 4.82 -3.99
C SER A 270 17.48 6.02 -3.44
N ASP A 271 17.75 7.22 -3.97
CA ASP A 271 17.13 8.47 -3.57
C ASP A 271 16.19 8.97 -4.67
N ILE A 272 14.92 9.17 -4.32
CA ILE A 272 13.89 9.67 -5.24
C ILE A 272 14.27 11.05 -5.81
N ALA A 273 14.92 11.90 -5.01
CA ALA A 273 15.33 13.22 -5.47
C ALA A 273 16.48 13.15 -6.50
N GLU A 274 17.38 12.17 -6.37
CA GLU A 274 18.41 11.91 -7.37
C GLU A 274 17.78 11.39 -8.67
N ALA A 275 16.85 10.43 -8.59
CA ALA A 275 16.13 9.93 -9.75
C ALA A 275 15.45 11.06 -10.54
N TYR A 276 14.74 11.94 -9.85
CA TYR A 276 14.09 13.10 -10.48
C TYR A 276 15.10 13.96 -11.28
N LYS A 277 16.24 14.30 -10.70
CA LYS A 277 17.25 15.14 -11.34
C LYS A 277 17.87 14.49 -12.58
N LEU A 278 18.02 13.17 -12.55
CA LEU A 278 18.63 12.39 -13.62
C LEU A 278 17.67 12.03 -14.75
N LEU A 279 16.37 11.94 -14.47
CA LEU A 279 15.38 11.37 -15.40
C LEU A 279 15.30 12.17 -16.71
N SER A 280 15.13 13.49 -16.65
CA SER A 280 15.07 14.34 -17.86
C SER A 280 16.34 14.30 -18.70
N PRO A 281 17.56 14.46 -18.14
CA PRO A 281 18.79 14.33 -18.90
C PRO A 281 18.99 12.96 -19.54
N MET A 282 18.62 11.89 -18.81
CA MET A 282 18.84 10.50 -19.28
C MET A 282 17.84 10.08 -20.35
N LEU A 283 16.59 10.54 -20.25
CA LEU A 283 15.56 10.30 -21.27
C LEU A 283 15.64 11.26 -22.45
N GLY A 284 16.41 12.35 -22.34
CA GLY A 284 16.48 13.38 -23.37
C GLY A 284 15.21 14.21 -23.53
N VAL A 285 14.31 14.18 -22.53
CA VAL A 285 12.99 14.82 -22.58
C VAL A 285 12.82 15.76 -21.39
N GLY A 286 12.73 17.06 -21.65
CA GLY A 286 12.77 18.10 -20.61
C GLY A 286 11.64 18.06 -19.58
N PHE A 287 10.49 17.46 -19.88
CA PHE A 287 9.34 17.37 -18.97
C PHE A 287 9.28 16.04 -18.17
N ALA A 288 10.16 15.07 -18.42
CA ALA A 288 10.10 13.76 -17.76
C ALA A 288 10.21 13.87 -16.22
N SER A 289 11.17 14.64 -15.72
CA SER A 289 11.30 14.87 -14.27
C SER A 289 10.03 15.51 -13.68
N ALA A 290 9.40 16.44 -14.38
CA ALA A 290 8.17 17.08 -13.91
C ALA A 290 7.00 16.07 -13.81
N LEU A 291 6.86 15.17 -14.79
CA LEU A 291 5.85 14.08 -14.73
C LEU A 291 6.08 13.18 -13.53
N PHE A 292 7.33 12.77 -13.28
CA PHE A 292 7.71 11.98 -12.13
C PHE A 292 7.35 12.68 -10.81
N GLY A 293 7.67 13.97 -10.67
CA GLY A 293 7.33 14.76 -9.48
C GLY A 293 5.82 14.92 -9.28
N ILE A 294 5.05 15.15 -10.34
CA ILE A 294 3.58 15.23 -10.28
C ILE A 294 2.98 13.89 -9.86
N ALA A 295 3.48 12.79 -10.41
CA ALA A 295 3.01 11.46 -10.06
C ALA A 295 3.34 11.13 -8.59
N LEU A 296 4.54 11.48 -8.10
CA LEU A 296 4.94 11.31 -6.71
C LEU A 296 4.06 12.14 -5.76
N LEU A 297 3.77 13.40 -6.11
CA LEU A 297 2.88 14.25 -5.30
C LEU A 297 1.46 13.69 -5.25
N ALA A 298 0.93 13.26 -6.39
CA ALA A 298 -0.39 12.63 -6.47
C ALA A 298 -0.47 11.34 -5.66
N SER A 299 0.58 10.52 -5.71
CA SER A 299 0.75 9.30 -4.93
C SER A 299 0.74 9.59 -3.41
N GLY A 300 1.56 10.53 -2.96
CA GLY A 300 1.64 10.93 -1.54
C GLY A 300 0.32 11.50 -1.00
N GLN A 301 -0.39 12.31 -1.79
CA GLN A 301 -1.71 12.83 -1.39
C GLN A 301 -2.75 11.73 -1.30
N ASN A 302 -2.72 10.80 -2.23
CA ASN A 302 -3.64 9.67 -2.30
C ASN A 302 -3.47 8.74 -1.09
N SER A 303 -2.24 8.34 -0.77
CA SER A 303 -1.96 7.44 0.35
C SER A 303 -2.28 8.08 1.69
N THR A 304 -2.06 9.39 1.85
CA THR A 304 -2.44 10.13 3.07
C THR A 304 -3.94 10.00 3.39
N LEU A 305 -4.81 10.00 2.38
CA LEU A 305 -6.25 9.84 2.58
C LEU A 305 -6.59 8.43 3.09
N THR A 306 -5.96 7.41 2.53
CA THR A 306 -6.23 6.01 2.88
C THR A 306 -5.58 5.61 4.20
N GLY A 307 -4.37 6.04 4.48
CA GLY A 307 -3.66 5.82 5.75
C GLY A 307 -4.42 6.42 6.92
N ALA A 308 -4.96 7.64 6.76
CA ALA A 308 -5.78 8.29 7.77
C ALA A 308 -7.06 7.49 8.12
N LEU A 309 -7.74 6.93 7.10
CA LEU A 309 -8.92 6.07 7.28
C LEU A 309 -8.55 4.75 7.95
N ALA A 310 -7.46 4.10 7.49
CA ALA A 310 -6.99 2.84 8.05
C ALA A 310 -6.68 2.96 9.53
N GLY A 311 -5.98 4.01 9.90
CA GLY A 311 -5.67 4.27 11.28
C GLY A 311 -6.89 4.50 12.15
N GLN A 312 -7.94 5.17 11.65
CA GLN A 312 -9.19 5.34 12.40
C GLN A 312 -9.87 3.98 12.64
N VAL A 313 -9.95 3.13 11.61
CA VAL A 313 -10.50 1.78 11.70
C VAL A 313 -9.76 0.94 12.75
N ILE A 314 -8.42 1.00 12.74
CA ILE A 314 -7.59 0.25 13.70
C ILE A 314 -7.87 0.70 15.13
N MET A 315 -7.82 2.00 15.40
CA MET A 315 -8.02 2.51 16.75
C MET A 315 -9.43 2.21 17.28
N GLU A 316 -10.48 2.56 16.52
CA GLU A 316 -11.85 2.33 16.93
C GLU A 316 -12.18 0.83 17.06
N GLY A 317 -11.64 0.01 16.14
CA GLY A 317 -11.85 -1.42 16.13
C GLY A 317 -11.24 -2.14 17.34
N PHE A 318 -10.00 -1.83 17.70
CA PHE A 318 -9.32 -2.49 18.82
C PHE A 318 -9.70 -1.96 20.19
N THR A 319 -9.97 -0.66 20.33
CA THR A 319 -10.03 -0.01 21.66
C THR A 319 -11.42 0.49 22.07
N ASP A 320 -12.36 0.64 21.14
CA ASP A 320 -13.64 1.36 21.32
C ASP A 320 -13.45 2.84 21.70
N LEU A 321 -12.24 3.37 21.66
CA LEU A 321 -11.97 4.77 21.95
C LEU A 321 -12.42 5.64 20.78
N ARG A 322 -13.36 6.54 21.04
CA ARG A 322 -13.84 7.52 20.07
C ARG A 322 -13.11 8.85 20.29
N ILE A 323 -11.86 8.91 19.83
CA ILE A 323 -11.13 10.18 19.79
C ILE A 323 -11.57 10.94 18.51
N PRO A 324 -11.74 12.27 18.56
CA PRO A 324 -12.01 13.03 17.35
C PRO A 324 -10.99 12.75 16.25
N ILE A 325 -11.45 12.52 15.04
CA ILE A 325 -10.63 12.08 13.89
C ILE A 325 -9.42 12.99 13.69
N TRP A 326 -9.61 14.32 13.80
CA TRP A 326 -8.54 15.30 13.66
C TRP A 326 -7.43 15.15 14.73
N ALA A 327 -7.82 14.87 15.98
CA ALA A 327 -6.87 14.73 17.08
C ALA A 327 -6.01 13.47 16.91
N ARG A 328 -6.62 12.35 16.51
CA ARG A 328 -5.90 11.13 16.21
C ARG A 328 -4.91 11.32 15.07
N ARG A 329 -5.34 11.92 13.96
CA ARG A 329 -4.49 12.22 12.81
C ARG A 329 -3.32 13.14 13.18
N LEU A 330 -3.57 14.13 14.04
CA LEU A 330 -2.51 15.01 14.51
C LEU A 330 -1.46 14.27 15.34
N ILE A 331 -1.88 13.29 16.15
CA ILE A 331 -0.97 12.46 16.96
C ILE A 331 -0.13 11.56 16.04
N SER A 332 -0.75 10.75 15.17
CA SER A 332 -0.01 9.83 14.28
C SER A 332 0.91 10.61 13.33
N ARG A 333 0.42 11.72 12.77
CA ARG A 333 1.21 12.59 11.90
C ARG A 333 2.37 13.26 12.65
N GLY A 334 2.17 13.69 13.89
CA GLY A 334 3.23 14.24 14.73
C GLY A 334 4.33 13.22 14.99
N LEU A 335 3.96 11.97 15.29
CA LEU A 335 4.90 10.87 15.48
C LEU A 335 5.68 10.51 14.19
N ALA A 336 5.12 10.76 13.02
CA ALA A 336 5.80 10.58 11.74
C ALA A 336 6.65 11.80 11.34
N ILE A 337 6.16 13.02 11.56
CA ILE A 337 6.85 14.27 11.20
C ILE A 337 8.14 14.45 11.99
N ILE A 338 8.16 14.12 13.29
CA ILE A 338 9.35 14.34 14.12
C ILE A 338 10.56 13.56 13.59
N PRO A 339 10.53 12.21 13.41
CA PRO A 339 11.68 11.51 12.86
C PRO A 339 12.00 11.93 11.42
N ALA A 340 10.99 12.22 10.59
CA ALA A 340 11.21 12.73 9.24
C ALA A 340 11.96 14.06 9.24
N ALA A 341 11.57 15.02 10.10
CA ALA A 341 12.22 16.32 10.22
C ALA A 341 13.66 16.20 10.74
N ILE A 342 13.91 15.33 11.72
CA ILE A 342 15.24 15.06 12.25
C ILE A 342 16.15 14.52 11.14
N VAL A 343 15.71 13.47 10.42
CA VAL A 343 16.51 12.86 9.35
C VAL A 343 16.70 13.82 8.19
N ALA A 344 15.67 14.55 7.77
CA ALA A 344 15.78 15.55 6.71
C ALA A 344 16.77 16.67 7.07
N SER A 345 16.81 17.09 8.34
CA SER A 345 17.69 18.15 8.81
C SER A 345 19.15 17.69 8.93
N LEU A 346 19.39 16.46 9.37
CA LEU A 346 20.73 15.94 9.63
C LEU A 346 21.39 15.30 8.41
N TYR A 347 20.61 14.61 7.57
CA TYR A 347 21.10 13.75 6.50
C TYR A 347 20.58 14.12 5.10
N GLY A 348 19.68 15.10 5.00
CA GLY A 348 19.12 15.56 3.72
C GLY A 348 18.33 14.47 2.97
N SER A 349 18.33 14.55 1.63
CA SER A 349 17.58 13.63 0.76
C SER A 349 18.08 12.19 0.85
N ALA A 350 19.38 11.96 0.92
CA ALA A 350 19.96 10.62 1.02
C ALA A 350 19.52 9.88 2.31
N GLY A 351 19.36 10.59 3.41
CA GLY A 351 18.84 10.04 4.66
C GLY A 351 17.37 9.71 4.58
N THR A 352 16.58 10.56 3.95
CA THR A 352 15.13 10.35 3.79
C THR A 352 14.82 9.18 2.87
N GLY A 353 15.60 8.94 1.81
CA GLY A 353 15.47 7.76 0.95
C GLY A 353 15.67 6.45 1.72
N LYS A 354 16.71 6.36 2.55
CA LYS A 354 16.95 5.21 3.43
C LYS A 354 15.82 5.00 4.44
N LEU A 355 15.30 6.08 5.00
CA LEU A 355 14.19 6.04 5.97
C LEU A 355 12.89 5.57 5.32
N LEU A 356 12.64 5.94 4.06
CA LEU A 356 11.52 5.44 3.25
C LEU A 356 11.59 3.92 3.12
N ILE A 357 12.73 3.36 2.68
CA ILE A 357 12.87 1.90 2.53
C ILE A 357 12.73 1.20 3.88
N LEU A 358 13.36 1.73 4.94
CA LEU A 358 13.26 1.19 6.29
C LEU A 358 11.81 1.13 6.78
N SER A 359 11.01 2.17 6.51
CA SER A 359 9.58 2.18 6.89
C SER A 359 8.81 1.01 6.24
N GLN A 360 9.13 0.66 4.98
CA GLN A 360 8.51 -0.47 4.29
C GLN A 360 8.95 -1.83 4.84
N VAL A 361 10.21 -1.94 5.24
CA VAL A 361 10.71 -3.14 5.94
C VAL A 361 9.99 -3.31 7.29
N LEU A 362 9.77 -2.23 8.04
CA LEU A 362 8.99 -2.28 9.29
C LEU A 362 7.54 -2.72 9.04
N LEU A 363 6.90 -2.27 7.94
CA LEU A 363 5.58 -2.76 7.53
C LEU A 363 5.60 -4.26 7.27
N SER A 364 6.63 -4.77 6.59
CA SER A 364 6.78 -6.22 6.36
C SER A 364 6.92 -7.01 7.64
N LEU A 365 7.72 -6.53 8.60
CA LEU A 365 7.89 -7.18 9.90
C LEU A 365 6.59 -7.20 10.74
N GLN A 366 5.72 -6.22 10.56
CA GLN A 366 4.42 -6.17 11.24
C GLN A 366 3.36 -7.04 10.56
N LEU A 367 3.50 -7.32 9.28
CA LEU A 367 2.52 -8.01 8.45
C LEU A 367 2.02 -9.36 9.01
N PRO A 368 2.86 -10.25 9.57
CA PRO A 368 2.43 -11.50 10.20
C PRO A 368 1.33 -11.31 11.27
N PHE A 369 1.38 -10.21 12.01
CA PHE A 369 0.46 -9.93 13.11
C PHE A 369 -0.93 -9.47 12.61
N ALA A 370 -1.07 -9.09 11.35
CA ALA A 370 -2.36 -8.87 10.69
C ALA A 370 -2.84 -10.10 9.94
N ILE A 371 -1.94 -10.82 9.24
CA ILE A 371 -2.28 -11.96 8.38
C ILE A 371 -2.72 -13.17 9.21
N VAL A 372 -1.98 -13.52 10.27
CA VAL A 372 -2.29 -14.71 11.08
C VAL A 372 -3.69 -14.63 11.70
N PRO A 373 -4.10 -13.52 12.36
CA PRO A 373 -5.48 -13.35 12.81
C PRO A 373 -6.50 -13.44 11.66
N LEU A 374 -6.25 -12.79 10.54
CA LEU A 374 -7.14 -12.82 9.38
C LEU A 374 -7.38 -14.24 8.89
N ILE A 375 -6.33 -15.05 8.70
CA ILE A 375 -6.43 -16.43 8.23
C ILE A 375 -7.16 -17.31 9.25
N ARG A 376 -6.88 -17.15 10.53
CA ARG A 376 -7.54 -17.91 11.60
C ARG A 376 -9.03 -17.62 11.64
N ILE A 377 -9.43 -16.36 11.68
CA ILE A 377 -10.82 -15.96 11.79
C ILE A 377 -11.60 -16.32 10.53
N THR A 378 -11.03 -16.09 9.33
CA THR A 378 -11.70 -16.44 8.06
C THR A 378 -11.79 -17.96 7.80
N GLY A 379 -10.93 -18.75 8.45
CA GLY A 379 -10.99 -20.22 8.42
C GLY A 379 -11.94 -20.84 9.44
N ASP A 380 -12.35 -20.08 10.46
CA ASP A 380 -13.20 -20.61 11.54
C ASP A 380 -14.68 -20.57 11.16
N ARG A 381 -15.30 -21.77 11.15
CA ARG A 381 -16.75 -21.92 10.88
C ARG A 381 -17.64 -21.26 11.94
N LYS A 382 -17.16 -21.05 13.15
CA LYS A 382 -17.93 -20.34 14.19
C LYS A 382 -18.15 -18.88 13.82
N TRP A 383 -17.17 -18.25 13.15
CA TRP A 383 -17.22 -16.85 12.69
C TRP A 383 -17.84 -16.71 11.32
N MET A 384 -17.49 -17.60 10.40
CA MET A 384 -17.78 -17.45 8.97
C MET A 384 -18.93 -18.35 8.49
N GLY A 385 -19.39 -19.30 9.30
CA GLY A 385 -20.42 -20.25 8.89
C GLY A 385 -20.03 -21.01 7.62
N GLU A 386 -20.90 -21.00 6.63
CA GLU A 386 -20.67 -21.62 5.32
C GLU A 386 -19.64 -20.88 4.46
N PHE A 387 -19.34 -19.61 4.79
CA PHE A 387 -18.33 -18.80 4.09
C PHE A 387 -16.90 -19.04 4.60
N ALA A 388 -16.69 -19.96 5.55
CA ALA A 388 -15.35 -20.32 5.99
C ALA A 388 -14.47 -20.72 4.79
N ASN A 389 -13.17 -20.43 4.89
CA ASN A 389 -12.23 -20.73 3.80
C ASN A 389 -12.29 -22.20 3.41
N SER A 390 -12.34 -22.50 2.11
CA SER A 390 -12.14 -23.84 1.61
C SER A 390 -10.71 -24.30 1.91
N ARG A 391 -10.49 -25.62 2.01
CA ARG A 391 -9.15 -26.18 2.30
C ARG A 391 -8.03 -25.63 1.41
N PRO A 392 -8.19 -25.52 0.06
CA PRO A 392 -7.13 -24.98 -0.78
C PRO A 392 -6.85 -23.49 -0.51
N VAL A 393 -7.88 -22.67 -0.28
CA VAL A 393 -7.71 -21.25 0.05
C VAL A 393 -7.02 -21.10 1.41
N GLN A 394 -7.40 -21.91 2.39
CA GLN A 394 -6.77 -21.89 3.71
C GLN A 394 -5.29 -22.30 3.64
N LEU A 395 -4.98 -23.33 2.86
CA LEU A 395 -3.60 -23.77 2.64
C LEU A 395 -2.77 -22.68 1.94
N MET A 396 -3.28 -22.11 0.85
CA MET A 396 -2.60 -21.02 0.15
C MET A 396 -2.33 -19.83 1.07
N ALA A 397 -3.31 -19.43 1.89
CA ALA A 397 -3.14 -18.31 2.81
C ALA A 397 -2.05 -18.62 3.87
N TRP A 398 -1.99 -19.84 4.40
CA TRP A 398 -0.92 -20.24 5.32
C TRP A 398 0.46 -20.33 4.63
N VAL A 399 0.53 -20.77 3.37
CA VAL A 399 1.78 -20.75 2.60
C VAL A 399 2.27 -19.30 2.42
N VAL A 400 1.38 -18.37 2.07
CA VAL A 400 1.70 -16.95 1.99
C VAL A 400 2.22 -16.42 3.33
N ALA A 401 1.53 -16.72 4.44
CA ALA A 401 1.98 -16.32 5.77
C ALA A 401 3.35 -16.89 6.12
N ALA A 402 3.60 -18.17 5.82
CA ALA A 402 4.88 -18.83 6.08
C ALA A 402 6.03 -18.23 5.26
N LEU A 403 5.78 -17.89 4.00
CA LEU A 403 6.77 -17.23 3.14
C LEU A 403 7.15 -15.84 3.68
N ILE A 404 6.16 -15.02 4.04
CA ILE A 404 6.40 -13.69 4.59
C ILE A 404 7.16 -13.78 5.93
N ILE A 405 6.71 -14.66 6.83
CA ILE A 405 7.39 -14.89 8.12
C ILE A 405 8.82 -15.39 7.89
N GLY A 406 9.03 -16.33 6.99
CA GLY A 406 10.34 -16.88 6.66
C GLY A 406 11.30 -15.82 6.14
N LEU A 407 10.85 -14.94 5.23
CA LEU A 407 11.67 -13.82 4.73
C LEU A 407 12.00 -12.81 5.83
N CYS A 408 11.01 -12.45 6.68
CA CYS A 408 11.23 -11.56 7.82
C CYS A 408 12.25 -12.15 8.81
N LEU A 409 12.14 -13.44 9.12
CA LEU A 409 13.10 -14.14 10.01
C LEU A 409 14.48 -14.19 9.38
N LYS A 410 14.59 -14.51 8.09
CA LYS A 410 15.87 -14.51 7.36
C LYS A 410 16.52 -13.13 7.40
N LEU A 411 15.74 -12.05 7.25
CA LEU A 411 16.26 -10.68 7.33
C LEU A 411 16.77 -10.32 8.72
N LEU A 412 16.14 -10.84 9.79
CA LEU A 412 16.53 -10.53 11.17
C LEU A 412 17.74 -11.32 11.65
N TRP A 413 17.97 -12.52 11.11
CA TRP A 413 19.06 -13.40 11.56
C TRP A 413 20.20 -13.56 10.55
N GLY A 414 20.13 -12.85 9.41
CA GLY A 414 21.23 -12.71 8.48
C GLY A 414 21.36 -13.74 7.42
#